data_922e28c745bce7200d41bbc46b432f5f
#
_entry.id   922e28c745bce7200d41bbc46b432f5f
#
_cell.length_a   1.000
_cell.length_b   1.000
_cell.length_c   1.000
_cell.angle_alpha   90.00
_cell.angle_beta   90.00
_cell.angle_gamma   90.00
#
_symmetry.space_group_name_H-M   'P 1'
#
loop_
_entity.id
_entity.type
_entity.pdbx_description
1 polymer ?
#
loop_
_entity_poly.entity_id
_entity_poly.type
_entity_poly.pdbx_seq_one_letter_code
_entity_poly.pdbx_strand_id
1 'polypeptide(L)'
;MRNECSPTEFLRIAAHTAEYFGFKTAEALRKEPECKNCTTSLPHTITDMDSNTDTTQNLLTRGIAQYCDERLHALGGPVLLYSIETAAEGGETAVSFHIFNVPKSIAEAILIQTSRALATELGFAEHTVRINSLGDTDSMTRYSRELTNFLRKRLELMPETARELMKTHAMMALQDLVTLEHDLAYKSPNPLEYLSDQSRKHFRDIIEYLDMSETPYEIDSKMLGHHEYYSDALFAIDLPKFEDGTVNPLQIRGGRFDSFVERKTKKKTSAVGAVAVLRERPAPARTPRFKLETPTVYIIQLGFGPKVRSLMIVNELRQAGIPVFQDLANDSLSAQLRDAERRGVKYVIIIGQKEFVDGTVILRDMDARKQEPIPNDQLIRKLKRNSPVAA
;
A
#
# COMPACT_ATOMS: atom_id res chain seq x y z
N MET A 1 6.26 -28.00 -0.19
CA MET A 1 5.13 -28.13 0.77
C MET A 1 4.10 -27.07 0.39
N ARG A 2 2.84 -27.43 0.10
CA ARG A 2 1.76 -26.43 -0.04
C ARG A 2 1.57 -25.81 1.34
N ASN A 3 1.92 -24.56 1.51
CA ASN A 3 1.49 -23.78 2.67
C ASN A 3 0.01 -23.52 2.49
N GLU A 4 -0.85 -24.43 2.95
CA GLU A 4 -2.29 -24.23 3.01
C GLU A 4 -2.58 -23.26 4.14
N CYS A 5 -2.50 -21.96 3.84
CA CYS A 5 -2.92 -20.93 4.79
C CYS A 5 -4.45 -20.90 4.81
N SER A 6 -5.05 -21.19 5.96
CA SER A 6 -6.51 -21.08 6.10
C SER A 6 -6.95 -19.61 6.00
N PRO A 7 -8.19 -19.34 5.53
CA PRO A 7 -8.72 -17.96 5.49
C PRO A 7 -8.61 -17.24 6.83
N THR A 8 -8.85 -17.91 7.94
CA THR A 8 -8.74 -17.32 9.28
C THR A 8 -7.30 -16.95 9.62
N GLU A 9 -6.34 -17.80 9.26
CA GLU A 9 -4.92 -17.52 9.50
C GLU A 9 -4.42 -16.39 8.58
N PHE A 10 -4.84 -16.38 7.32
CA PHE A 10 -4.58 -15.26 6.41
C PHE A 10 -5.03 -13.92 7.00
N LEU A 11 -6.28 -13.84 7.47
CA LEU A 11 -6.82 -12.61 8.06
C LEU A 11 -6.07 -12.21 9.34
N ARG A 12 -5.69 -13.17 10.17
CA ARG A 12 -4.91 -12.92 11.39
C ARG A 12 -3.55 -12.32 11.05
N ILE A 13 -2.83 -12.93 10.12
CA ILE A 13 -1.50 -12.44 9.68
C ILE A 13 -1.64 -11.07 9.03
N ALA A 14 -2.64 -10.87 8.17
CA ALA A 14 -2.84 -9.62 7.47
C ALA A 14 -3.14 -8.46 8.43
N ALA A 15 -4.02 -8.66 9.42
CA ALA A 15 -4.32 -7.64 10.42
C ALA A 15 -3.10 -7.31 11.28
N HIS A 16 -2.38 -8.32 11.76
CA HIS A 16 -1.16 -8.14 12.55
C HIS A 16 -0.09 -7.36 11.76
N THR A 17 0.13 -7.73 10.48
CA THR A 17 1.06 -7.00 9.61
C THR A 17 0.61 -5.54 9.42
N ALA A 18 -0.68 -5.31 9.14
CA ALA A 18 -1.23 -3.96 8.97
C ALA A 18 -0.93 -3.05 10.18
N GLU A 19 -1.18 -3.56 11.37
CA GLU A 19 -1.01 -2.81 12.62
C GLU A 19 0.45 -2.40 12.86
N TYR A 20 1.42 -3.26 12.55
CA TYR A 20 2.85 -2.91 12.63
C TYR A 20 3.24 -1.77 11.69
N PHE A 21 2.60 -1.66 10.54
CA PHE A 21 2.82 -0.54 9.61
C PHE A 21 1.94 0.68 9.90
N GLY A 22 1.21 0.66 11.02
CA GLY A 22 0.42 1.81 11.49
C GLY A 22 -1.00 1.89 10.93
N PHE A 23 -1.45 0.87 10.20
CA PHE A 23 -2.84 0.79 9.74
C PHE A 23 -3.76 0.44 10.91
N LYS A 24 -4.99 0.94 10.85
CA LYS A 24 -6.02 0.70 11.86
C LYS A 24 -7.35 0.38 11.19
N THR A 25 -8.23 -0.28 11.93
CA THR A 25 -9.63 -0.42 11.52
C THR A 25 -10.37 0.92 11.63
N ALA A 26 -11.47 1.09 10.90
CA ALA A 26 -12.29 2.30 11.01
C ALA A 26 -12.81 2.51 12.45
N GLU A 27 -13.16 1.43 13.17
CA GLU A 27 -13.57 1.52 14.58
C GLU A 27 -12.48 2.08 15.49
N ALA A 28 -11.21 1.69 15.28
CA ALA A 28 -10.09 2.21 16.05
C ALA A 28 -9.81 3.68 15.72
N LEU A 29 -9.89 4.04 14.42
CA LEU A 29 -9.69 5.43 13.95
C LEU A 29 -10.77 6.38 14.49
N ARG A 30 -12.03 5.96 14.58
CA ARG A 30 -13.12 6.79 15.16
C ARG A 30 -12.91 7.18 16.62
N LYS A 31 -12.09 6.44 17.35
CA LYS A 31 -11.74 6.77 18.74
C LYS A 31 -10.66 7.85 18.84
N GLU A 32 -10.07 8.25 17.72
CA GLU A 32 -9.10 9.33 17.66
C GLU A 32 -9.78 10.71 17.65
N PRO A 33 -9.14 11.76 18.20
CA PRO A 33 -9.73 13.09 18.23
C PRO A 33 -9.86 13.68 16.83
N GLU A 34 -11.04 14.18 16.47
CA GLU A 34 -11.29 14.87 15.20
C GLU A 34 -10.58 16.23 15.13
N CYS A 35 -10.18 16.62 13.93
CA CYS A 35 -9.68 17.95 13.67
C CYS A 35 -10.82 18.98 13.73
N LYS A 36 -10.69 20.03 14.53
CA LYS A 36 -11.70 21.08 14.68
C LYS A 36 -12.06 21.81 13.38
N ASN A 37 -11.16 21.79 12.40
CA ASN A 37 -11.33 22.47 11.10
C ASN A 37 -11.89 21.54 10.00
N CYS A 38 -12.10 20.26 10.27
CA CYS A 38 -12.52 19.25 9.30
C CYS A 38 -13.96 18.75 9.54
N THR A 39 -14.89 19.67 9.81
CA THR A 39 -16.27 19.33 10.20
C THR A 39 -17.23 19.06 9.04
N THR A 40 -16.83 19.35 7.79
CA THR A 40 -17.68 19.18 6.61
C THR A 40 -17.76 17.70 6.21
N SER A 41 -18.98 17.18 6.01
CA SER A 41 -19.17 15.87 5.39
C SER A 41 -18.65 15.85 3.96
N LEU A 42 -18.06 14.75 3.52
CA LEU A 42 -17.72 14.55 2.12
C LEU A 42 -18.92 13.96 1.40
N PRO A 43 -19.46 14.66 0.39
CA PRO A 43 -20.44 14.03 -0.48
C PRO A 43 -19.73 12.92 -1.28
N HIS A 44 -20.37 11.77 -1.40
CA HIS A 44 -19.87 10.70 -2.27
C HIS A 44 -21.05 10.02 -2.97
N THR A 45 -20.79 9.52 -4.16
CA THR A 45 -21.73 8.75 -4.97
C THR A 45 -21.13 7.35 -5.15
N ILE A 46 -21.21 6.54 -4.12
CA ILE A 46 -20.89 5.11 -4.23
C ILE A 46 -22.23 4.40 -4.18
N THR A 47 -22.92 4.44 -5.32
CA THR A 47 -24.10 3.62 -5.56
C THR A 47 -23.63 2.38 -6.29
N ASP A 48 -24.01 1.24 -5.77
CA ASP A 48 -23.91 -0.11 -6.32
C ASP A 48 -22.60 -0.47 -7.04
N MET A 49 -22.00 -1.54 -6.55
CA MET A 49 -20.87 -2.15 -7.23
C MET A 49 -21.37 -2.79 -8.51
N ASP A 50 -20.86 -2.32 -9.64
CA ASP A 50 -21.08 -2.97 -10.91
C ASP A 50 -20.64 -4.42 -10.82
N SER A 51 -21.52 -5.35 -11.13
CA SER A 51 -21.25 -6.80 -11.15
C SER A 51 -20.11 -7.19 -12.11
N ASN A 52 -19.61 -6.24 -12.88
CA ASN A 52 -18.57 -6.41 -13.89
C ASN A 52 -17.21 -5.83 -13.46
N THR A 53 -17.06 -5.34 -12.21
CA THR A 53 -15.79 -4.81 -11.71
C THR A 53 -14.95 -5.89 -11.03
N ASP A 54 -13.63 -5.81 -11.20
CA ASP A 54 -12.65 -6.69 -10.53
C ASP A 54 -12.78 -6.57 -9.00
N THR A 55 -12.61 -7.68 -8.28
CA THR A 55 -12.62 -7.75 -6.80
C THR A 55 -11.74 -6.67 -6.18
N THR A 56 -10.55 -6.42 -6.75
CA THR A 56 -9.63 -5.38 -6.28
C THR A 56 -10.25 -4.01 -6.30
N GLN A 57 -10.93 -3.63 -7.40
CA GLN A 57 -11.56 -2.31 -7.54
C GLN A 57 -12.73 -2.14 -6.58
N ASN A 58 -13.52 -3.20 -6.40
CA ASN A 58 -14.64 -3.20 -5.46
C ASN A 58 -14.16 -2.94 -4.03
N LEU A 59 -13.09 -3.61 -3.61
CA LEU A 59 -12.51 -3.46 -2.27
C LEU A 59 -11.90 -2.07 -2.06
N LEU A 60 -11.18 -1.55 -3.07
CA LEU A 60 -10.67 -0.18 -2.99
C LEU A 60 -11.80 0.86 -2.95
N THR A 61 -12.89 0.64 -3.67
CA THR A 61 -14.07 1.51 -3.64
C THR A 61 -14.78 1.48 -2.29
N ARG A 62 -14.87 0.31 -1.64
CA ARG A 62 -15.41 0.18 -0.27
C ARG A 62 -14.57 0.94 0.75
N GLY A 63 -13.23 0.91 0.63
CA GLY A 63 -12.36 1.70 1.50
C GLY A 63 -12.61 3.20 1.38
N ILE A 64 -12.90 3.70 0.18
CA ILE A 64 -13.30 5.11 -0.03
C ILE A 64 -14.65 5.38 0.64
N ALA A 65 -15.64 4.48 0.47
CA ALA A 65 -16.93 4.62 1.14
C ALA A 65 -16.74 4.69 2.64
N GLN A 66 -15.99 3.77 3.21
CA GLN A 66 -15.71 3.73 4.64
C GLN A 66 -15.00 5.02 5.13
N TYR A 67 -14.02 5.54 4.36
CA TYR A 67 -13.37 6.81 4.67
C TYR A 67 -14.36 7.98 4.73
N CYS A 68 -15.36 8.01 3.85
CA CYS A 68 -16.39 9.05 3.81
C CYS A 68 -17.46 8.85 4.89
N ASP A 69 -18.06 7.65 4.97
CA ASP A 69 -19.20 7.33 5.84
C ASP A 69 -18.83 7.38 7.31
N GLU A 70 -17.63 6.90 7.65
CA GLU A 70 -17.10 6.92 9.00
C GLU A 70 -16.45 8.27 9.37
N ARG A 71 -16.55 9.26 8.47
CA ARG A 71 -16.01 10.63 8.64
C ARG A 71 -14.52 10.66 8.98
N LEU A 72 -13.73 9.68 8.51
CA LEU A 72 -12.29 9.60 8.81
C LEU A 72 -11.50 10.80 8.26
N HIS A 73 -12.03 11.50 7.27
CA HIS A 73 -11.49 12.77 6.78
C HIS A 73 -11.46 13.88 7.86
N ALA A 74 -12.28 13.77 8.90
CA ALA A 74 -12.31 14.73 10.02
C ALA A 74 -11.11 14.60 10.96
N LEU A 75 -10.32 13.54 10.85
CA LEU A 75 -9.07 13.38 11.62
C LEU A 75 -8.00 14.41 11.23
N GLY A 76 -8.11 15.02 10.02
CA GLY A 76 -7.30 16.18 9.60
C GLY A 76 -5.84 15.88 9.29
N GLY A 77 -5.46 14.61 9.21
CA GLY A 77 -4.10 14.14 8.92
C GLY A 77 -4.10 12.89 8.05
N PRO A 78 -2.95 12.22 7.95
CA PRO A 78 -2.85 10.91 7.32
C PRO A 78 -3.79 9.90 7.96
N VAL A 79 -4.50 9.15 7.12
CA VAL A 79 -5.37 8.06 7.56
C VAL A 79 -4.86 6.76 6.93
N LEU A 80 -4.38 5.85 7.78
CA LEU A 80 -3.97 4.51 7.39
C LEU A 80 -5.05 3.52 7.85
N LEU A 81 -5.88 3.10 6.91
CA LEU A 81 -7.05 2.25 7.14
C LEU A 81 -6.80 0.86 6.58
N TYR A 82 -7.15 -0.20 7.31
CA TYR A 82 -7.31 -1.52 6.73
C TYR A 82 -8.71 -2.07 6.98
N SER A 83 -9.20 -2.87 6.03
CA SER A 83 -10.49 -3.51 6.09
C SER A 83 -10.36 -4.98 5.72
N ILE A 84 -11.12 -5.82 6.41
CA ILE A 84 -11.18 -7.26 6.20
C ILE A 84 -12.49 -7.58 5.52
N GLU A 85 -12.43 -8.34 4.43
CA GLU A 85 -13.59 -8.78 3.66
C GLU A 85 -13.60 -10.31 3.56
N THR A 86 -14.71 -10.89 3.92
CA THR A 86 -14.97 -12.31 3.69
C THR A 86 -16.11 -12.41 2.70
N ALA A 87 -15.87 -13.01 1.55
CA ALA A 87 -16.93 -13.18 0.57
C ALA A 87 -17.99 -14.15 1.09
N ALA A 88 -19.25 -13.71 1.06
CA ALA A 88 -20.39 -14.57 1.39
C ALA A 88 -20.61 -15.64 0.32
N GLU A 89 -20.21 -15.37 -0.92
CA GLU A 89 -20.36 -16.25 -2.08
C GLU A 89 -19.09 -16.19 -2.94
N GLY A 90 -18.37 -17.29 -3.11
CA GLY A 90 -17.27 -17.39 -4.06
C GLY A 90 -15.90 -17.78 -3.51
N GLY A 91 -15.72 -17.97 -2.21
CA GLY A 91 -14.48 -18.52 -1.64
C GLY A 91 -13.28 -17.57 -1.64
N GLU A 92 -13.49 -16.28 -1.83
CA GLU A 92 -12.43 -15.28 -1.74
C GLU A 92 -12.42 -14.62 -0.36
N THR A 93 -11.24 -14.55 0.25
CA THR A 93 -10.99 -13.81 1.47
C THR A 93 -10.00 -12.70 1.14
N ALA A 94 -10.30 -11.48 1.54
CA ALA A 94 -9.47 -10.35 1.17
C ALA A 94 -9.22 -9.39 2.34
N VAL A 95 -8.10 -8.69 2.23
CA VAL A 95 -7.76 -7.55 3.07
C VAL A 95 -7.41 -6.39 2.15
N SER A 96 -7.91 -5.22 2.47
CA SER A 96 -7.56 -3.96 1.78
C SER A 96 -6.84 -3.01 2.73
N PHE A 97 -5.83 -2.33 2.21
CA PHE A 97 -5.04 -1.30 2.88
C PHE A 97 -5.22 0.01 2.15
N HIS A 98 -5.47 1.09 2.87
CA HIS A 98 -5.68 2.42 2.29
C HIS A 98 -4.89 3.47 3.05
N ILE A 99 -4.26 4.37 2.31
CA ILE A 99 -3.60 5.56 2.86
C ILE A 99 -4.24 6.78 2.21
N PHE A 100 -4.90 7.61 3.02
CA PHE A 100 -5.50 8.86 2.59
C PHE A 100 -4.70 10.05 3.13
N ASN A 101 -4.77 11.19 2.42
CA ASN A 101 -4.14 12.46 2.78
C ASN A 101 -2.60 12.45 2.79
N VAL A 102 -1.98 11.54 2.04
CA VAL A 102 -0.51 11.49 1.87
C VAL A 102 -0.17 11.64 0.38
N PRO A 103 0.10 12.86 -0.10
CA PRO A 103 0.38 13.11 -1.52
C PRO A 103 1.79 12.68 -1.96
N LYS A 104 2.69 12.40 -1.01
CA LYS A 104 4.08 12.01 -1.29
C LYS A 104 4.20 10.52 -1.59
N SER A 105 5.21 10.14 -2.35
CA SER A 105 5.57 8.77 -2.76
C SER A 105 5.86 7.80 -1.60
N ILE A 106 6.04 8.30 -0.39
CA ILE A 106 6.15 7.47 0.82
C ILE A 106 4.91 6.60 1.06
N ALA A 107 3.73 7.03 0.59
CA ALA A 107 2.50 6.25 0.74
C ALA A 107 2.59 4.93 -0.05
N GLU A 108 3.08 4.97 -1.28
CA GLU A 108 3.33 3.77 -2.08
C GLU A 108 4.39 2.88 -1.43
N ALA A 109 5.47 3.48 -0.93
CA ALA A 109 6.54 2.72 -0.26
C ALA A 109 6.02 1.97 0.98
N ILE A 110 5.17 2.60 1.80
CA ILE A 110 4.53 1.96 2.96
C ILE A 110 3.68 0.77 2.50
N LEU A 111 2.82 0.97 1.49
CA LEU A 111 1.94 -0.08 0.99
C LEU A 111 2.72 -1.25 0.38
N ILE A 112 3.76 -0.97 -0.41
CA ILE A 112 4.62 -2.00 -0.98
C ILE A 112 5.30 -2.79 0.13
N GLN A 113 5.88 -2.13 1.14
CA GLN A 113 6.54 -2.82 2.26
C GLN A 113 5.54 -3.62 3.12
N THR A 114 4.35 -3.08 3.37
CA THR A 114 3.28 -3.82 4.07
C THR A 114 2.87 -5.06 3.29
N SER A 115 2.68 -4.93 1.98
CA SER A 115 2.32 -6.03 1.07
C SER A 115 3.39 -7.11 1.02
N ARG A 116 4.65 -6.72 0.94
CA ARG A 116 5.80 -7.65 0.97
C ARG A 116 5.91 -8.37 2.32
N ALA A 117 5.77 -7.62 3.42
CA ALA A 117 5.78 -8.21 4.75
C ALA A 117 4.66 -9.25 4.91
N LEU A 118 3.46 -8.95 4.40
CA LEU A 118 2.35 -9.90 4.39
C LEU A 118 2.70 -11.15 3.57
N ALA A 119 3.24 -11.01 2.36
CA ALA A 119 3.65 -12.15 1.55
C ALA A 119 4.69 -13.02 2.26
N THR A 120 5.70 -12.41 2.90
CA THR A 120 6.72 -13.11 3.67
C THR A 120 6.14 -13.89 4.85
N GLU A 121 5.23 -13.27 5.64
CA GLU A 121 4.58 -13.92 6.78
C GLU A 121 3.67 -15.09 6.38
N LEU A 122 3.12 -15.03 5.16
CA LEU A 122 2.35 -16.12 4.56
C LEU A 122 3.24 -17.23 3.98
N GLY A 123 4.56 -17.11 4.14
CA GLY A 123 5.53 -18.13 3.70
C GLY A 123 6.09 -17.92 2.29
N PHE A 124 5.75 -16.81 1.62
CA PHE A 124 6.30 -16.44 0.31
C PHE A 124 7.50 -15.50 0.48
N ALA A 125 8.65 -16.07 0.88
CA ALA A 125 9.88 -15.28 1.07
C ALA A 125 10.44 -14.73 -0.25
N GLU A 126 10.33 -15.50 -1.33
CA GLU A 126 10.72 -15.07 -2.66
C GLU A 126 9.53 -14.41 -3.37
N HIS A 127 9.67 -13.14 -3.66
CA HIS A 127 8.68 -12.36 -4.40
C HIS A 127 9.32 -11.13 -5.04
N THR A 128 8.76 -10.67 -6.14
CA THR A 128 9.22 -9.49 -6.87
C THR A 128 8.10 -8.45 -6.92
N VAL A 129 8.46 -7.18 -6.73
CA VAL A 129 7.52 -6.08 -6.92
C VAL A 129 7.50 -5.72 -8.39
N ARG A 130 6.38 -5.93 -9.07
CA ARG A 130 6.14 -5.36 -10.39
C ARG A 130 5.53 -3.98 -10.22
N ILE A 131 6.09 -2.97 -10.90
CA ILE A 131 5.67 -1.57 -10.75
C ILE A 131 5.59 -0.86 -12.10
N ASN A 132 4.61 0.05 -12.23
CA ASN A 132 4.46 0.93 -13.38
C ASN A 132 3.92 2.30 -12.94
N SER A 133 3.89 3.27 -13.84
CA SER A 133 3.18 4.53 -13.66
C SER A 133 2.43 4.92 -14.92
N LEU A 134 1.17 5.31 -14.76
CA LEU A 134 0.34 5.93 -15.79
C LEU A 134 0.43 7.46 -15.75
N GLY A 135 0.94 8.00 -14.67
CA GLY A 135 1.04 9.41 -14.41
C GLY A 135 -0.30 10.08 -14.05
N ASP A 136 -0.25 11.39 -13.99
CA ASP A 136 -1.40 12.24 -13.76
C ASP A 136 -2.36 12.29 -14.98
N THR A 137 -3.44 13.05 -14.86
CA THR A 137 -4.45 13.18 -15.93
C THR A 137 -3.85 13.67 -17.25
N ASP A 138 -2.87 14.56 -17.21
CA ASP A 138 -2.22 15.07 -18.41
C ASP A 138 -1.35 14.00 -19.08
N SER A 139 -0.57 13.25 -18.30
CA SER A 139 0.20 12.10 -18.76
C SER A 139 -0.69 11.03 -19.40
N MET A 140 -1.78 10.67 -18.73
CA MET A 140 -2.74 9.68 -19.23
C MET A 140 -3.42 10.14 -20.52
N THR A 141 -3.73 11.43 -20.64
CA THR A 141 -4.34 11.99 -21.87
C THR A 141 -3.37 11.89 -23.04
N ARG A 142 -2.12 12.25 -22.84
CA ARG A 142 -1.06 12.14 -23.87
C ARG A 142 -0.84 10.68 -24.28
N TYR A 143 -0.67 9.80 -23.31
CA TYR A 143 -0.49 8.36 -23.56
C TYR A 143 -1.69 7.75 -24.29
N SER A 144 -2.92 8.01 -23.83
CA SER A 144 -4.14 7.47 -24.44
C SER A 144 -4.30 7.91 -25.90
N ARG A 145 -3.93 9.15 -26.22
CA ARG A 145 -3.93 9.64 -27.60
C ARG A 145 -2.94 8.87 -28.48
N GLU A 146 -1.71 8.70 -28.01
CA GLU A 146 -0.68 7.99 -28.79
C GLU A 146 -1.00 6.49 -28.93
N LEU A 147 -1.49 5.86 -27.86
CA LEU A 147 -1.97 4.48 -27.89
C LEU A 147 -3.12 4.31 -28.90
N THR A 148 -4.09 5.25 -28.87
CA THR A 148 -5.21 5.26 -29.84
C THR A 148 -4.71 5.34 -31.26
N ASN A 149 -3.76 6.23 -31.54
CA ASN A 149 -3.17 6.38 -32.88
C ASN A 149 -2.40 5.13 -33.31
N PHE A 150 -1.66 4.51 -32.39
CA PHE A 150 -0.92 3.28 -32.62
C PHE A 150 -1.84 2.11 -32.99
N LEU A 151 -2.91 1.89 -32.21
CA LEU A 151 -3.84 0.78 -32.40
C LEU A 151 -4.71 0.99 -33.64
N ARG A 152 -5.20 2.23 -33.92
CA ARG A 152 -5.99 2.54 -35.12
C ARG A 152 -5.27 2.16 -36.42
N LYS A 153 -3.96 2.39 -36.49
CA LYS A 153 -3.17 2.03 -37.68
C LYS A 153 -2.98 0.51 -37.86
N ARG A 154 -3.43 -0.28 -36.88
CA ARG A 154 -3.21 -1.73 -36.84
C ARG A 154 -4.46 -2.53 -36.52
N LEU A 155 -5.65 -1.92 -36.73
CA LEU A 155 -6.94 -2.55 -36.42
C LEU A 155 -7.13 -3.93 -37.07
N GLU A 156 -6.63 -4.09 -38.31
CA GLU A 156 -6.75 -5.36 -39.05
C GLU A 156 -5.91 -6.50 -38.43
N LEU A 157 -4.87 -6.15 -37.66
CA LEU A 157 -3.99 -7.10 -36.99
C LEU A 157 -4.50 -7.49 -35.59
N MET A 158 -5.52 -6.81 -35.09
CA MET A 158 -6.04 -7.03 -33.72
C MET A 158 -7.08 -8.17 -33.72
N PRO A 159 -7.12 -8.98 -32.64
CA PRO A 159 -8.23 -9.86 -32.36
C PRO A 159 -9.57 -9.12 -32.30
N GLU A 160 -10.66 -9.83 -32.56
CA GLU A 160 -12.00 -9.20 -32.61
C GLU A 160 -12.39 -8.58 -31.27
N THR A 161 -12.09 -9.27 -30.15
CA THR A 161 -12.33 -8.76 -28.79
C THR A 161 -11.66 -7.42 -28.55
N ALA A 162 -10.36 -7.30 -28.88
CA ALA A 162 -9.60 -6.07 -28.73
C ALA A 162 -10.12 -4.96 -29.66
N ARG A 163 -10.60 -5.29 -30.86
CA ARG A 163 -11.23 -4.33 -31.77
C ARG A 163 -12.53 -3.75 -31.23
N GLU A 164 -13.37 -4.58 -30.62
CA GLU A 164 -14.59 -4.12 -29.97
C GLU A 164 -14.28 -3.20 -28.76
N LEU A 165 -13.35 -3.60 -27.90
CA LEU A 165 -12.90 -2.80 -26.76
C LEU A 165 -12.28 -1.47 -27.19
N MET A 166 -11.61 -1.43 -28.35
CA MET A 166 -11.05 -0.20 -28.92
C MET A 166 -12.13 0.87 -29.21
N LYS A 167 -13.37 0.47 -29.48
CA LYS A 167 -14.48 1.41 -29.69
C LYS A 167 -14.84 2.17 -28.41
N THR A 168 -14.60 1.55 -27.25
CA THR A 168 -14.85 2.13 -25.93
C THR A 168 -13.62 2.89 -25.43
N HIS A 169 -12.48 2.22 -25.30
CA HIS A 169 -11.25 2.83 -24.80
C HIS A 169 -9.99 2.06 -25.22
N ALA A 170 -8.98 2.77 -25.74
CA ALA A 170 -7.74 2.17 -26.24
C ALA A 170 -6.97 1.37 -25.16
N MET A 171 -7.01 1.79 -23.90
CA MET A 171 -6.36 1.06 -22.80
C MET A 171 -7.03 -0.28 -22.52
N MET A 172 -8.36 -0.39 -22.66
CA MET A 172 -9.07 -1.67 -22.54
C MET A 172 -8.65 -2.64 -23.64
N ALA A 173 -8.54 -2.15 -24.88
CA ALA A 173 -8.05 -2.93 -26.01
C ALA A 173 -6.61 -3.41 -25.77
N LEU A 174 -5.73 -2.54 -25.26
CA LEU A 174 -4.36 -2.93 -24.93
C LEU A 174 -4.33 -3.98 -23.81
N GLN A 175 -5.18 -3.85 -22.80
CA GLN A 175 -5.26 -4.81 -21.70
C GLN A 175 -5.70 -6.20 -22.17
N ASP A 176 -6.65 -6.26 -23.12
CA ASP A 176 -7.04 -7.50 -23.78
C ASP A 176 -5.88 -8.09 -24.59
N LEU A 177 -5.16 -7.28 -25.37
CA LEU A 177 -3.97 -7.69 -26.11
C LEU A 177 -2.86 -8.24 -25.17
N VAL A 178 -2.67 -7.63 -23.99
CA VAL A 178 -1.73 -8.13 -22.98
C VAL A 178 -2.17 -9.49 -22.43
N THR A 179 -3.46 -9.63 -22.13
CA THR A 179 -4.03 -10.90 -21.63
C THR A 179 -3.91 -12.04 -22.65
N LEU A 180 -4.04 -11.71 -23.94
CA LEU A 180 -3.86 -12.64 -25.04
C LEU A 180 -2.40 -12.87 -25.46
N GLU A 181 -1.44 -12.25 -24.76
CA GLU A 181 -0.01 -12.27 -25.10
C GLU A 181 0.27 -11.88 -26.56
N HIS A 182 -0.54 -10.97 -27.11
CA HIS A 182 -0.48 -10.60 -28.52
C HIS A 182 0.70 -9.68 -28.82
N ASP A 183 1.37 -9.88 -29.95
CA ASP A 183 2.55 -9.11 -30.41
C ASP A 183 2.38 -7.58 -30.34
N LEU A 184 1.18 -7.07 -30.63
CA LEU A 184 0.89 -5.66 -30.61
C LEU A 184 0.98 -5.06 -29.20
N ALA A 185 0.74 -5.86 -28.16
CA ALA A 185 0.91 -5.40 -26.78
C ALA A 185 2.37 -5.01 -26.51
N TYR A 186 3.31 -5.85 -26.93
CA TYR A 186 4.74 -5.61 -26.71
C TYR A 186 5.29 -4.44 -27.54
N LYS A 187 4.68 -4.16 -28.71
CA LYS A 187 5.05 -3.06 -29.61
C LYS A 187 4.34 -1.74 -29.30
N SER A 188 3.41 -1.75 -28.34
CA SER A 188 2.64 -0.56 -27.96
C SER A 188 3.51 0.50 -27.27
N PRO A 189 3.15 1.80 -27.35
CA PRO A 189 3.84 2.86 -26.65
C PRO A 189 4.03 2.57 -25.17
N ASN A 190 5.14 3.03 -24.60
CA ASN A 190 5.42 2.89 -23.17
C ASN A 190 4.82 4.09 -22.40
N PRO A 191 3.91 3.89 -21.40
CA PRO A 191 3.30 4.99 -20.66
C PRO A 191 4.32 5.89 -19.95
N LEU A 192 5.47 5.35 -19.53
CA LEU A 192 6.52 6.10 -18.82
C LEU A 192 7.15 7.21 -19.68
N GLU A 193 7.07 7.13 -21.01
CA GLU A 193 7.58 8.16 -21.92
C GLU A 193 6.70 9.42 -21.94
N TYR A 194 5.45 9.29 -21.50
CA TYR A 194 4.43 10.35 -21.52
C TYR A 194 4.19 10.99 -20.15
N LEU A 195 4.94 10.59 -19.13
CA LEU A 195 4.83 11.16 -17.80
C LEU A 195 5.15 12.66 -17.78
N SER A 196 4.36 13.43 -17.03
CA SER A 196 4.70 14.80 -16.65
C SER A 196 5.96 14.81 -15.78
N ASP A 197 6.61 15.97 -15.66
CA ASP A 197 7.79 16.10 -14.79
C ASP A 197 7.46 15.77 -13.34
N GLN A 198 6.26 16.12 -12.87
CA GLN A 198 5.78 15.81 -11.52
C GLN A 198 5.61 14.29 -11.34
N SER A 199 4.90 13.62 -12.25
CA SER A 199 4.68 12.16 -12.18
C SER A 199 5.99 11.39 -12.36
N ARG A 200 6.89 11.88 -13.22
CA ARG A 200 8.23 11.31 -13.40
C ARG A 200 9.05 11.40 -12.11
N LYS A 201 9.02 12.54 -11.44
CA LYS A 201 9.66 12.71 -10.13
C LYS A 201 9.04 11.79 -9.09
N HIS A 202 7.70 11.75 -9.01
CA HIS A 202 6.98 10.88 -8.07
C HIS A 202 7.36 9.40 -8.25
N PHE A 203 7.39 8.91 -9.49
CA PHE A 203 7.78 7.54 -9.80
C PHE A 203 9.26 7.28 -9.45
N ARG A 204 10.16 8.21 -9.77
CA ARG A 204 11.58 8.11 -9.38
C ARG A 204 11.75 8.01 -7.86
N ASP A 205 11.03 8.83 -7.10
CA ASP A 205 11.08 8.79 -5.64
C ASP A 205 10.65 7.41 -5.11
N ILE A 206 9.64 6.76 -5.73
CA ILE A 206 9.25 5.39 -5.36
C ILE A 206 10.38 4.40 -5.66
N ILE A 207 10.97 4.46 -6.84
CA ILE A 207 12.09 3.58 -7.22
C ILE A 207 13.26 3.77 -6.25
N GLU A 208 13.59 5.01 -5.87
CA GLU A 208 14.64 5.28 -4.89
C GLU A 208 14.32 4.65 -3.51
N TYR A 209 13.04 4.63 -3.08
CA TYR A 209 12.64 3.89 -1.87
C TYR A 209 12.86 2.38 -2.02
N LEU A 210 12.57 1.81 -3.18
CA LEU A 210 12.76 0.38 -3.42
C LEU A 210 14.24 0.01 -3.43
N ASP A 211 15.07 0.80 -4.12
CA ASP A 211 16.53 0.60 -4.15
C ASP A 211 17.15 0.70 -2.76
N MET A 212 16.84 1.74 -2.00
CA MET A 212 17.37 1.94 -0.64
C MET A 212 16.92 0.86 0.35
N SER A 213 15.76 0.25 0.13
CA SER A 213 15.24 -0.85 0.95
C SER A 213 15.63 -2.24 0.42
N GLU A 214 16.52 -2.29 -0.58
CA GLU A 214 16.96 -3.53 -1.23
C GLU A 214 15.78 -4.41 -1.68
N THR A 215 14.71 -3.76 -2.15
CA THR A 215 13.50 -4.43 -2.60
C THR A 215 13.66 -4.84 -4.05
N PRO A 216 13.61 -6.14 -4.40
CA PRO A 216 13.63 -6.56 -5.80
C PRO A 216 12.37 -6.08 -6.51
N TYR A 217 12.54 -5.39 -7.63
CA TYR A 217 11.43 -4.90 -8.44
C TYR A 217 11.69 -5.05 -9.94
N GLU A 218 10.62 -5.04 -10.71
CA GLU A 218 10.60 -5.01 -12.16
C GLU A 218 9.65 -3.92 -12.64
N ILE A 219 10.13 -3.10 -13.59
CA ILE A 219 9.29 -2.09 -14.24
C ILE A 219 8.55 -2.75 -15.40
N ASP A 220 7.22 -2.91 -15.26
CA ASP A 220 6.37 -3.52 -16.27
C ASP A 220 5.45 -2.50 -16.93
N SER A 221 5.85 -1.98 -18.08
CA SER A 221 5.07 -1.02 -18.85
C SER A 221 3.73 -1.55 -19.38
N LYS A 222 3.47 -2.86 -19.26
CA LYS A 222 2.22 -3.50 -19.69
C LYS A 222 1.24 -3.73 -18.53
N MET A 223 1.67 -3.45 -17.30
CA MET A 223 0.78 -3.42 -16.14
C MET A 223 0.01 -2.09 -16.12
N LEU A 224 -1.20 -2.07 -16.65
CA LEU A 224 -1.98 -0.84 -16.84
C LEU A 224 -3.04 -0.59 -15.76
N GLY A 225 -3.51 -1.63 -15.09
CA GLY A 225 -4.65 -1.52 -14.20
C GLY A 225 -5.92 -1.03 -14.90
N HIS A 226 -6.94 -0.71 -14.15
CA HIS A 226 -8.18 -0.16 -14.72
C HIS A 226 -8.03 1.35 -14.97
N HIS A 227 -8.27 1.77 -16.22
CA HIS A 227 -8.01 3.13 -16.71
C HIS A 227 -8.80 4.25 -16.01
N GLU A 228 -9.98 3.94 -15.47
CA GLU A 228 -10.78 4.89 -14.70
C GLU A 228 -10.40 4.99 -13.24
N TYR A 229 -9.65 4.01 -12.75
CA TYR A 229 -9.39 3.88 -11.33
C TYR A 229 -8.03 4.46 -10.95
N TYR A 230 -6.95 3.92 -11.53
CA TYR A 230 -5.60 4.27 -11.16
C TYR A 230 -5.12 5.59 -11.78
N SER A 231 -4.33 6.31 -11.01
CA SER A 231 -3.51 7.45 -11.42
C SER A 231 -2.10 7.28 -10.85
N ASP A 232 -1.09 7.88 -11.49
CA ASP A 232 0.30 7.73 -11.10
C ASP A 232 0.78 6.27 -10.98
N ALA A 233 1.33 5.87 -9.84
CA ALA A 233 1.94 4.57 -9.68
C ALA A 233 0.94 3.45 -9.38
N LEU A 234 1.22 2.26 -9.93
CA LEU A 234 0.54 1.01 -9.60
C LEU A 234 1.57 -0.09 -9.42
N PHE A 235 1.26 -1.09 -8.60
CA PHE A 235 2.16 -2.20 -8.31
C PHE A 235 1.42 -3.52 -8.10
N ALA A 236 2.16 -4.61 -8.26
CA ALA A 236 1.74 -5.96 -7.88
C ALA A 236 2.89 -6.66 -7.15
N ILE A 237 2.56 -7.59 -6.27
CA ILE A 237 3.55 -8.49 -5.69
C ILE A 237 3.42 -9.81 -6.43
N ASP A 238 4.41 -10.13 -7.24
CA ASP A 238 4.48 -11.38 -7.97
C ASP A 238 5.05 -12.47 -7.07
N LEU A 239 4.26 -13.49 -6.85
CA LEU A 239 4.62 -14.65 -6.06
C LEU A 239 5.03 -15.80 -6.98
N PRO A 240 5.99 -16.64 -6.57
CA PRO A 240 6.42 -17.77 -7.36
C PRO A 240 5.23 -18.72 -7.63
N LYS A 241 5.19 -19.30 -8.82
CA LYS A 241 4.25 -20.40 -9.13
C LYS A 241 4.62 -21.61 -8.30
N PHE A 242 3.65 -22.45 -8.00
CA PHE A 242 3.93 -23.74 -7.37
C PHE A 242 4.73 -24.67 -8.30
N GLU A 243 5.41 -25.67 -7.72
CA GLU A 243 6.22 -26.64 -8.49
C GLU A 243 5.43 -27.39 -9.58
N ASP A 244 4.12 -27.57 -9.39
CA ASP A 244 3.21 -28.17 -10.37
C ASP A 244 2.74 -27.19 -11.46
N GLY A 245 3.26 -25.94 -11.46
CA GLY A 245 2.89 -24.90 -12.42
C GLY A 245 1.57 -24.18 -12.10
N THR A 246 0.86 -24.54 -11.03
CA THR A 246 -0.37 -23.86 -10.63
C THR A 246 -0.09 -22.44 -10.16
N VAL A 247 -1.02 -21.54 -10.47
CA VAL A 247 -0.94 -20.13 -10.07
C VAL A 247 -1.17 -20.03 -8.55
N ASN A 248 -0.39 -19.15 -7.90
CA ASN A 248 -0.56 -18.89 -6.49
C ASN A 248 -1.96 -18.33 -6.19
N PRO A 249 -2.68 -18.88 -5.19
CA PRO A 249 -4.01 -18.39 -4.83
C PRO A 249 -3.98 -16.98 -4.22
N LEU A 250 -2.86 -16.52 -3.68
CA LEU A 250 -2.71 -15.18 -3.14
C LEU A 250 -2.33 -14.21 -4.26
N GLN A 251 -3.11 -13.14 -4.39
CA GLN A 251 -2.82 -12.02 -5.29
C GLN A 251 -2.77 -10.72 -4.49
N ILE A 252 -1.73 -9.92 -4.71
CA ILE A 252 -1.58 -8.61 -4.07
C ILE A 252 -1.36 -7.56 -5.15
N ARG A 253 -2.24 -6.57 -5.20
CA ARG A 253 -2.18 -5.47 -6.16
C ARG A 253 -2.55 -4.16 -5.50
N GLY A 254 -1.98 -3.06 -5.98
CA GLY A 254 -2.26 -1.74 -5.44
C GLY A 254 -1.82 -0.62 -6.37
N GLY A 255 -2.02 0.60 -5.92
CA GLY A 255 -1.62 1.81 -6.64
C GLY A 255 -2.32 3.06 -6.11
N ARG A 256 -2.00 4.19 -6.73
CA ARG A 256 -2.61 5.49 -6.44
C ARG A 256 -3.89 5.69 -7.23
N PHE A 257 -4.89 6.34 -6.63
CA PHE A 257 -6.20 6.55 -7.23
C PHE A 257 -6.83 7.90 -6.83
N ASP A 258 -6.02 8.93 -6.70
CA ASP A 258 -6.43 10.29 -6.29
C ASP A 258 -7.56 10.82 -7.17
N SER A 259 -7.44 10.69 -8.49
CA SER A 259 -8.43 11.16 -9.47
C SER A 259 -9.77 10.45 -9.33
N PHE A 260 -9.77 9.16 -8.98
CA PHE A 260 -10.99 8.42 -8.72
C PHE A 260 -11.71 8.92 -7.47
N VAL A 261 -10.98 9.13 -6.37
CA VAL A 261 -11.53 9.69 -5.13
C VAL A 261 -12.08 11.08 -5.35
N GLU A 262 -11.36 11.94 -6.07
CA GLU A 262 -11.82 13.30 -6.38
C GLU A 262 -13.14 13.30 -7.20
N ARG A 263 -13.27 12.39 -8.17
CA ARG A 263 -14.54 12.25 -8.92
C ARG A 263 -15.70 11.84 -8.02
N LYS A 264 -15.46 10.94 -7.05
CA LYS A 264 -16.48 10.41 -6.13
C LYS A 264 -16.85 11.39 -5.02
N THR A 265 -15.87 12.04 -4.42
CA THR A 265 -16.03 12.90 -3.23
C THR A 265 -16.15 14.38 -3.56
N LYS A 266 -15.88 14.79 -4.83
CA LYS A 266 -15.77 16.19 -5.26
C LYS A 266 -14.75 17.01 -4.48
N LYS A 267 -13.82 16.33 -3.79
CA LYS A 267 -12.75 16.94 -3.02
C LYS A 267 -11.41 16.29 -3.38
N LYS A 268 -10.41 17.13 -3.64
CA LYS A 268 -9.05 16.66 -3.89
C LYS A 268 -8.51 15.96 -2.63
N THR A 269 -8.29 14.66 -2.73
CA THR A 269 -7.81 13.82 -1.63
C THR A 269 -6.81 12.83 -2.20
N SER A 270 -5.59 12.83 -1.65
CA SER A 270 -4.60 11.81 -2.02
C SER A 270 -5.02 10.46 -1.46
N ALA A 271 -4.99 9.44 -2.30
CA ALA A 271 -5.39 8.09 -1.93
C ALA A 271 -4.54 7.03 -2.64
N VAL A 272 -3.96 6.16 -1.86
CA VAL A 272 -3.22 4.98 -2.33
C VAL A 272 -3.79 3.76 -1.62
N GLY A 273 -3.93 2.64 -2.31
CA GLY A 273 -4.44 1.42 -1.68
C GLY A 273 -3.85 0.17 -2.30
N ALA A 274 -3.90 -0.90 -1.52
CA ALA A 274 -3.54 -2.24 -1.94
C ALA A 274 -4.57 -3.24 -1.45
N VAL A 275 -4.76 -4.32 -2.21
CA VAL A 275 -5.65 -5.41 -1.87
C VAL A 275 -4.88 -6.72 -1.98
N ALA A 276 -4.96 -7.52 -0.92
CA ALA A 276 -4.51 -8.90 -0.90
C ALA A 276 -5.74 -9.82 -0.92
N VAL A 277 -5.86 -10.63 -1.96
CA VAL A 277 -6.97 -11.57 -2.16
C VAL A 277 -6.43 -12.98 -2.10
N LEU A 278 -6.96 -13.79 -1.19
CA LEU A 278 -6.72 -15.22 -1.12
C LEU A 278 -7.91 -15.96 -1.73
N ARG A 279 -7.66 -16.69 -2.82
CA ARG A 279 -8.66 -17.52 -3.53
C ARG A 279 -8.54 -18.96 -3.06
N GLU A 280 -9.38 -19.36 -2.12
CA GLU A 280 -9.46 -20.73 -1.64
C GLU A 280 -10.90 -21.24 -1.62
N ARG A 281 -11.06 -22.57 -1.47
CA ARG A 281 -12.39 -23.17 -1.29
C ARG A 281 -13.04 -22.66 0.00
N PRO A 282 -14.35 -22.36 -0.01
CA PRO A 282 -15.02 -21.70 1.10
C PRO A 282 -14.99 -22.58 2.36
N ALA A 283 -14.21 -22.13 3.35
CA ALA A 283 -14.43 -22.50 4.73
C ALA A 283 -15.06 -21.29 5.44
N PRO A 284 -16.00 -21.46 6.37
CA PRO A 284 -16.60 -20.33 7.08
C PRO A 284 -15.50 -19.64 7.90
N ALA A 285 -14.96 -18.56 7.36
CA ALA A 285 -14.00 -17.74 8.07
C ALA A 285 -14.72 -16.96 9.17
N ARG A 286 -14.35 -17.20 10.42
CA ARG A 286 -14.74 -16.32 11.52
C ARG A 286 -13.80 -15.13 11.51
N THR A 287 -14.33 -13.92 11.44
CA THR A 287 -13.53 -12.70 11.60
C THR A 287 -12.80 -12.78 12.95
N PRO A 288 -11.47 -12.88 12.98
CA PRO A 288 -10.74 -12.98 14.23
C PRO A 288 -10.93 -11.66 15.02
N ARG A 289 -11.15 -11.77 16.32
CA ARG A 289 -11.07 -10.61 17.21
C ARG A 289 -9.61 -10.40 17.59
N PHE A 290 -9.01 -9.34 17.05
CA PHE A 290 -7.64 -8.96 17.39
C PHE A 290 -7.63 -8.10 18.64
N LYS A 291 -6.71 -8.39 19.54
CA LYS A 291 -6.36 -7.48 20.63
C LYS A 291 -5.19 -6.64 20.14
N LEU A 292 -5.44 -5.34 19.93
CA LEU A 292 -4.38 -4.37 19.64
C LEU A 292 -3.36 -4.40 20.77
N GLU A 293 -2.12 -4.72 20.44
CA GLU A 293 -1.01 -4.58 21.37
C GLU A 293 -0.69 -3.09 21.54
N THR A 294 -0.52 -2.65 22.77
CA THR A 294 -0.10 -1.28 23.02
C THR A 294 1.35 -1.11 22.52
N PRO A 295 1.65 -0.17 21.61
CA PRO A 295 2.99 0.00 21.11
C PRO A 295 3.93 0.39 22.24
N THR A 296 5.06 -0.32 22.34
CA THR A 296 6.10 -0.05 23.32
C THR A 296 7.19 0.87 22.79
N VAL A 297 7.25 1.00 21.47
CA VAL A 297 8.25 1.77 20.75
C VAL A 297 7.56 2.74 19.77
N TYR A 298 8.09 3.96 19.67
CA TYR A 298 7.72 4.94 18.64
C TYR A 298 8.96 5.29 17.81
N ILE A 299 8.83 5.31 16.49
CA ILE A 299 9.92 5.73 15.60
C ILE A 299 9.65 7.14 15.10
N ILE A 300 10.58 8.04 15.34
CA ILE A 300 10.65 9.39 14.81
C ILE A 300 11.66 9.42 13.68
N GLN A 301 11.28 9.91 12.53
CA GLN A 301 12.14 10.00 11.34
C GLN A 301 12.03 11.38 10.70
N LEU A 302 13.15 11.94 10.29
CA LEU A 302 13.26 13.30 9.78
C LEU A 302 13.96 13.32 8.42
N GLY A 303 13.17 13.38 7.35
CA GLY A 303 13.66 13.42 5.98
C GLY A 303 13.54 12.09 5.23
N PHE A 304 13.92 12.08 3.94
CA PHE A 304 13.71 10.96 3.02
C PHE A 304 14.44 9.68 3.46
N GLY A 305 15.77 9.72 3.56
CA GLY A 305 16.57 8.55 3.94
C GLY A 305 16.19 7.95 5.30
N PRO A 306 16.02 8.77 6.38
CA PRO A 306 15.49 8.31 7.65
C PRO A 306 14.13 7.59 7.56
N LYS A 307 13.22 8.03 6.69
CA LYS A 307 11.92 7.35 6.49
C LYS A 307 12.08 5.96 5.89
N VAL A 308 12.96 5.82 4.89
CA VAL A 308 13.28 4.50 4.32
C VAL A 308 13.86 3.59 5.38
N ARG A 309 14.85 4.07 6.14
CA ARG A 309 15.45 3.29 7.23
C ARG A 309 14.41 2.87 8.27
N SER A 310 13.48 3.76 8.61
CA SER A 310 12.44 3.43 9.58
C SER A 310 11.53 2.28 9.13
N LEU A 311 11.22 2.17 7.84
CA LEU A 311 10.44 1.05 7.29
C LEU A 311 11.17 -0.28 7.44
N MET A 312 12.50 -0.30 7.26
CA MET A 312 13.32 -1.49 7.50
C MET A 312 13.30 -1.87 8.98
N ILE A 313 13.51 -0.90 9.87
CA ILE A 313 13.50 -1.11 11.33
C ILE A 313 12.11 -1.60 11.80
N VAL A 314 11.01 -1.07 11.25
CA VAL A 314 9.66 -1.59 11.54
C VAL A 314 9.55 -3.07 11.21
N ASN A 315 10.07 -3.49 10.07
CA ASN A 315 10.06 -4.90 9.68
C ASN A 315 10.89 -5.77 10.63
N GLU A 316 12.08 -5.31 11.05
CA GLU A 316 12.91 -5.99 12.03
C GLU A 316 12.23 -6.08 13.42
N LEU A 317 11.62 -4.99 13.88
CA LEU A 317 10.87 -4.96 15.15
C LEU A 317 9.67 -5.92 15.11
N ARG A 318 8.95 -5.94 13.98
CA ARG A 318 7.85 -6.88 13.75
C ARG A 318 8.31 -8.34 13.85
N GLN A 319 9.38 -8.70 13.15
CA GLN A 319 9.97 -10.05 13.22
C GLN A 319 10.43 -10.41 14.64
N ALA A 320 10.82 -9.41 15.42
CA ALA A 320 11.23 -9.59 16.80
C ALA A 320 10.06 -9.63 17.80
N GLY A 321 8.79 -9.42 17.35
CA GLY A 321 7.60 -9.35 18.19
C GLY A 321 7.53 -8.10 19.05
N ILE A 322 8.15 -6.98 18.63
CA ILE A 322 8.16 -5.71 19.39
C ILE A 322 7.14 -4.75 18.77
N PRO A 323 6.03 -4.43 19.45
CA PRO A 323 5.01 -3.52 18.96
C PRO A 323 5.56 -2.11 18.75
N VAL A 324 5.37 -1.56 17.56
CA VAL A 324 5.94 -0.28 17.14
C VAL A 324 4.87 0.62 16.53
N PHE A 325 5.05 1.92 16.68
CA PHE A 325 4.26 2.95 16.00
C PHE A 325 5.18 3.98 15.34
N GLN A 326 4.73 4.56 14.23
CA GLN A 326 5.40 5.68 13.55
C GLN A 326 4.38 6.55 12.78
N ASP A 327 4.74 7.81 12.55
CA ASP A 327 3.99 8.71 11.66
C ASP A 327 4.90 9.19 10.53
N LEU A 328 4.87 8.48 9.40
CA LEU A 328 5.72 8.76 8.24
C LEU A 328 5.32 10.01 7.45
N ALA A 329 4.13 10.53 7.69
CA ALA A 329 3.66 11.73 7.00
C ALA A 329 4.12 13.03 7.67
N ASN A 330 4.54 12.96 8.92
CA ASN A 330 4.97 14.11 9.71
C ASN A 330 6.49 14.27 9.67
N ASP A 331 6.96 15.45 9.32
CA ASP A 331 8.40 15.80 9.29
C ASP A 331 8.83 16.63 10.51
N SER A 332 7.94 16.87 11.48
CA SER A 332 8.24 17.67 12.68
C SER A 332 8.64 16.80 13.86
N LEU A 333 9.89 16.92 14.31
CA LEU A 333 10.39 16.23 15.51
C LEU A 333 9.49 16.49 16.74
N SER A 334 9.14 17.75 16.97
CA SER A 334 8.33 18.14 18.13
C SER A 334 6.91 17.58 18.09
N ALA A 335 6.32 17.49 16.90
CA ALA A 335 4.99 16.91 16.75
C ALA A 335 5.00 15.39 16.96
N GLN A 336 5.96 14.70 16.38
CA GLN A 336 6.12 13.24 16.55
C GLN A 336 6.45 12.89 18.02
N LEU A 337 7.30 13.70 18.70
CA LEU A 337 7.64 13.47 20.10
C LEU A 337 6.41 13.64 21.02
N ARG A 338 5.58 14.68 20.79
CA ARG A 338 4.30 14.84 21.52
C ARG A 338 3.33 13.68 21.28
N ASP A 339 3.30 13.14 20.06
CA ASP A 339 2.46 11.97 19.77
C ASP A 339 2.98 10.73 20.51
N ALA A 340 4.28 10.52 20.57
CA ALA A 340 4.90 9.44 21.33
C ALA A 340 4.57 9.55 22.84
N GLU A 341 4.67 10.75 23.41
CA GLU A 341 4.31 11.03 24.80
C GLU A 341 2.82 10.75 25.07
N ARG A 342 1.93 11.22 24.19
CA ARG A 342 0.47 10.98 24.31
C ARG A 342 0.12 9.48 24.26
N ARG A 343 0.87 8.68 23.51
CA ARG A 343 0.67 7.24 23.41
C ARG A 343 1.27 6.46 24.58
N GLY A 344 2.07 7.11 25.42
CA GLY A 344 2.69 6.50 26.58
C GLY A 344 3.69 5.39 26.23
N VAL A 345 4.39 5.52 25.10
CA VAL A 345 5.41 4.55 24.69
C VAL A 345 6.62 4.61 25.61
N LYS A 346 7.21 3.45 25.88
CA LYS A 346 8.40 3.36 26.76
C LYS A 346 9.66 3.86 26.06
N TYR A 347 9.81 3.56 24.79
CA TYR A 347 11.00 3.92 24.01
C TYR A 347 10.64 4.73 22.77
N VAL A 348 11.51 5.69 22.45
CA VAL A 348 11.49 6.44 21.20
C VAL A 348 12.79 6.21 20.45
N ILE A 349 12.69 5.76 19.20
CA ILE A 349 13.81 5.65 18.27
C ILE A 349 13.78 6.93 17.41
N ILE A 350 14.89 7.67 17.36
CA ILE A 350 15.00 8.88 16.54
C ILE A 350 16.02 8.63 15.44
N ILE A 351 15.63 8.90 14.21
CA ILE A 351 16.47 8.77 13.01
C ILE A 351 16.48 10.12 12.31
N GLY A 352 17.57 10.85 12.43
CA GLY A 352 17.85 12.04 11.65
C GLY A 352 18.80 11.73 10.49
N GLN A 353 19.17 12.76 9.73
CA GLN A 353 20.08 12.59 8.58
C GLN A 353 21.47 12.09 9.04
N LYS A 354 21.95 12.52 10.20
CA LYS A 354 23.22 12.05 10.76
C LYS A 354 23.17 10.57 11.09
N GLU A 355 22.14 10.15 11.84
CA GLU A 355 21.96 8.76 12.24
C GLU A 355 21.80 7.83 11.03
N PHE A 356 21.11 8.33 9.99
CA PHE A 356 20.97 7.60 8.73
C PHE A 356 22.33 7.34 8.05
N VAL A 357 23.20 8.37 7.97
CA VAL A 357 24.54 8.25 7.36
C VAL A 357 25.47 7.38 8.21
N ASP A 358 25.42 7.55 9.53
CA ASP A 358 26.31 6.85 10.47
C ASP A 358 25.87 5.39 10.73
N GLY A 359 24.70 4.94 10.19
CA GLY A 359 24.17 3.61 10.45
C GLY A 359 23.73 3.38 11.90
N THR A 360 23.33 4.45 12.59
CA THR A 360 22.93 4.44 14.01
C THR A 360 21.48 4.90 14.18
N VAL A 361 20.94 4.76 15.38
CA VAL A 361 19.70 5.39 15.85
C VAL A 361 19.93 6.01 17.22
N ILE A 362 19.18 7.03 17.58
CA ILE A 362 19.12 7.48 18.98
C ILE A 362 17.96 6.74 19.65
N LEU A 363 18.27 5.93 20.66
CA LEU A 363 17.26 5.30 21.52
C LEU A 363 17.05 6.17 22.75
N ARG A 364 15.83 6.65 22.94
CA ARG A 364 15.41 7.44 24.09
C ARG A 364 14.47 6.64 24.98
N ASP A 365 14.83 6.47 26.23
CA ASP A 365 13.97 5.95 27.29
C ASP A 365 13.11 7.12 27.82
N MET A 366 11.79 6.99 27.70
CA MET A 366 10.85 8.07 28.04
C MET A 366 10.69 8.24 29.56
N ASP A 367 10.79 7.16 30.31
CA ASP A 367 10.69 7.18 31.79
C ASP A 367 11.96 7.73 32.41
N ALA A 368 13.12 7.21 32.02
CA ALA A 368 14.41 7.64 32.54
C ALA A 368 14.89 8.97 31.97
N ARG A 369 14.26 9.47 30.87
CA ARG A 369 14.66 10.68 30.11
C ARG A 369 16.12 10.64 29.66
N LYS A 370 16.64 9.46 29.40
CA LYS A 370 18.00 9.22 28.89
C LYS A 370 17.94 8.87 27.41
N GLN A 371 18.96 9.26 26.68
CA GLN A 371 19.10 8.87 25.28
C GLN A 371 20.54 8.50 24.97
N GLU A 372 20.72 7.55 24.09
CA GLU A 372 22.03 7.07 23.64
C GLU A 372 22.01 6.71 22.16
N PRO A 373 23.09 6.96 21.42
CA PRO A 373 23.22 6.44 20.06
C PRO A 373 23.50 4.93 20.12
N ILE A 374 22.82 4.19 19.25
CA ILE A 374 22.94 2.73 19.15
C ILE A 374 23.15 2.35 17.69
N PRO A 375 24.12 1.50 17.34
CA PRO A 375 24.23 0.89 16.02
C PRO A 375 22.95 0.10 15.68
N ASN A 376 22.53 0.16 14.42
CA ASN A 376 21.28 -0.47 13.98
C ASN A 376 21.23 -1.97 14.29
N ASP A 377 22.33 -2.70 14.10
CA ASP A 377 22.46 -4.13 14.36
C ASP A 377 22.32 -4.51 15.84
N GLN A 378 22.48 -3.56 16.76
CA GLN A 378 22.36 -3.77 18.21
C GLN A 378 20.98 -3.39 18.76
N LEU A 379 20.14 -2.69 17.98
CA LEU A 379 18.89 -2.12 18.42
C LEU A 379 17.92 -3.17 19.00
N ILE A 380 17.66 -4.23 18.25
CA ILE A 380 16.73 -5.30 18.66
C ILE A 380 17.19 -5.98 19.94
N ARG A 381 18.50 -6.28 20.04
CA ARG A 381 19.08 -6.89 21.25
C ARG A 381 18.93 -5.98 22.47
N LYS A 382 19.13 -4.68 22.29
CA LYS A 382 19.00 -3.68 23.37
C LYS A 382 17.56 -3.58 23.84
N LEU A 383 16.59 -3.51 22.93
CA LEU A 383 15.17 -3.44 23.27
C LEU A 383 14.69 -4.70 23.99
N LYS A 384 15.05 -5.89 23.52
CA LYS A 384 14.70 -7.17 24.18
C LYS A 384 15.27 -7.28 25.60
N ARG A 385 16.49 -6.78 25.83
CA ARG A 385 17.09 -6.81 27.17
C ARG A 385 16.38 -5.89 28.15
N ASN A 386 15.87 -4.76 27.65
CA ASN A 386 15.25 -3.71 28.47
C ASN A 386 13.72 -3.85 28.58
N SER A 387 13.11 -4.69 27.80
CA SER A 387 11.70 -5.07 27.89
C SER A 387 11.64 -6.59 28.06
N PRO A 388 11.45 -7.11 29.25
CA PRO A 388 11.10 -8.51 29.40
C PRO A 388 9.73 -8.69 28.73
N VAL A 389 9.72 -9.08 27.46
CA VAL A 389 8.55 -9.62 26.80
C VAL A 389 8.22 -10.89 27.58
N ALA A 390 7.02 -10.96 28.15
CA ALA A 390 6.52 -12.17 28.80
C ALA A 390 6.66 -13.33 27.82
N ALA A 391 7.37 -14.35 28.25
CA ALA A 391 7.57 -15.62 27.52
C ALA A 391 6.24 -16.37 27.42
#